data_1cfd01d83ef62f8946aff771a31f895c
#
_entry.id   1cfd01d83ef62f8946aff771a31f895c
#
_cell.length_a   1.000
_cell.length_b   1.000
_cell.length_c   1.000
_cell.angle_alpha   90.00
_cell.angle_beta   90.00
_cell.angle_gamma   90.00
#
_symmetry.space_group_name_H-M   'P 1'
#
loop_
_entity.id
_entity.type
_entity.pdbx_description
1 polymer ?
#
loop_
_entity_poly.entity_id
_entity_poly.type
_entity_poly.pdbx_seq_one_letter_code
_entity_poly.pdbx_strand_id
1 'polypeptide(L)'
;MNKNQQKHFLGMLTAWKEALIEEQEKTEQLIQQYQSNFPDSLDRAAKEEEFMLELRKRERERKLIAKIDLSLKDLEDNFYGYCESCGVEIGIKRLEARPTATKCIDCKTVDEIKEKQQFG
;
A
#
# COMPACT_ATOMS: atom_id res chain seq x y z
N MET A 1 -22.19 5.99 2.06
CA MET A 1 -21.49 6.70 0.99
C MET A 1 -22.38 6.77 -0.24
N ASN A 2 -22.52 7.95 -0.86
CA ASN A 2 -23.36 8.08 -2.05
C ASN A 2 -22.60 7.63 -3.32
N LYS A 3 -23.32 7.54 -4.46
CA LYS A 3 -22.74 7.07 -5.72
C LYS A 3 -21.61 7.96 -6.25
N ASN A 4 -21.70 9.28 -6.01
CA ASN A 4 -20.65 10.21 -6.45
C ASN A 4 -19.37 10.02 -5.66
N GLN A 5 -19.48 9.79 -4.35
CA GLN A 5 -18.35 9.49 -3.48
C GLN A 5 -17.71 8.15 -3.84
N GLN A 6 -18.51 7.13 -4.12
CA GLN A 6 -18.02 5.83 -4.59
C GLN A 6 -17.22 5.95 -5.89
N LYS A 7 -17.72 6.72 -6.85
CA LYS A 7 -17.02 6.99 -8.12
C LYS A 7 -15.70 7.72 -7.89
N HIS A 8 -15.69 8.69 -6.99
CA HIS A 8 -14.50 9.45 -6.63
C HIS A 8 -13.39 8.53 -6.11
N PHE A 9 -13.72 7.68 -5.15
CA PHE A 9 -12.75 6.76 -4.57
C PHE A 9 -12.35 5.64 -5.53
N LEU A 10 -13.26 5.17 -6.37
CA LEU A 10 -12.93 4.22 -7.43
C LEU A 10 -11.88 4.81 -8.39
N GLY A 11 -12.09 6.04 -8.82
CA GLY A 11 -11.13 6.74 -9.70
C GLY A 11 -9.78 6.96 -9.03
N MET A 12 -9.78 7.40 -7.78
CA MET A 12 -8.58 7.60 -6.97
C MET A 12 -7.75 6.32 -6.83
N LEU A 13 -8.40 5.24 -6.41
CA LEU A 13 -7.76 3.95 -6.17
C LEU A 13 -7.24 3.34 -7.48
N THR A 14 -8.01 3.43 -8.55
CA THR A 14 -7.61 2.92 -9.87
C THR A 14 -6.40 3.67 -10.41
N ALA A 15 -6.40 5.00 -10.35
CA ALA A 15 -5.27 5.81 -10.79
C ALA A 15 -4.02 5.54 -9.96
N TRP A 16 -4.17 5.41 -8.66
CA TRP A 16 -3.06 5.09 -7.76
C TRP A 16 -2.47 3.71 -8.05
N LYS A 17 -3.33 2.72 -8.26
CA LYS A 17 -2.88 1.36 -8.64
C LYS A 17 -2.09 1.38 -9.94
N GLU A 18 -2.59 2.07 -10.96
CA GLU A 18 -1.89 2.19 -12.25
C GLU A 18 -0.51 2.82 -12.10
N ALA A 19 -0.40 3.90 -11.32
CA ALA A 19 0.88 4.54 -11.04
C ALA A 19 1.85 3.60 -10.31
N LEU A 20 1.35 2.82 -9.35
CA LEU A 20 2.16 1.84 -8.62
C LEU A 20 2.63 0.69 -9.52
N ILE A 21 1.80 0.23 -10.45
CA ILE A 21 2.17 -0.80 -11.42
C ILE A 21 3.31 -0.30 -12.31
N GLU A 22 3.26 0.94 -12.79
CA GLU A 22 4.34 1.55 -13.56
C GLU A 22 5.63 1.62 -12.76
N GLU A 23 5.56 2.04 -11.51
CA GLU A 23 6.72 2.08 -10.60
C GLU A 23 7.27 0.67 -10.36
N GLN A 24 6.40 -0.32 -10.19
CA GLN A 24 6.79 -1.71 -9.99
C GLN A 24 7.55 -2.26 -11.20
N GLU A 25 7.14 -1.93 -12.42
CA GLU A 25 7.84 -2.31 -13.64
C GLU A 25 9.25 -1.73 -13.70
N LYS A 26 9.41 -0.46 -13.32
CA LYS A 26 10.74 0.18 -13.24
C LYS A 26 11.63 -0.48 -12.20
N THR A 27 11.06 -0.80 -11.04
CA THR A 27 11.77 -1.49 -9.96
C THR A 27 12.23 -2.88 -10.41
N GLU A 28 11.38 -3.64 -11.11
CA GLU A 28 11.74 -4.95 -11.66
C GLU A 28 12.87 -4.86 -12.68
N GLN A 29 12.87 -3.86 -13.55
CA GLN A 29 13.95 -3.65 -14.51
C GLN A 29 15.27 -3.36 -13.82
N LEU A 30 15.27 -2.54 -12.76
CA LEU A 30 16.46 -2.26 -11.96
C LEU A 30 16.98 -3.51 -11.27
N ILE A 31 16.09 -4.31 -10.69
CA ILE A 31 16.45 -5.58 -10.04
C ILE A 31 17.11 -6.53 -11.04
N GLN A 32 16.56 -6.66 -12.24
CA GLN A 32 17.15 -7.49 -13.30
C GLN A 32 18.55 -7.01 -13.70
N GLN A 33 18.76 -5.70 -13.78
CA GLN A 33 20.06 -5.12 -14.06
C GLN A 33 21.08 -5.47 -12.98
N TYR A 34 20.72 -5.39 -11.71
CA TYR A 34 21.58 -5.76 -10.59
C TYR A 34 21.93 -7.23 -10.61
N GLN A 35 20.99 -8.10 -10.95
CA GLN A 35 21.24 -9.55 -11.06
C GLN A 35 22.20 -9.91 -12.18
N SER A 36 22.23 -9.11 -13.25
CA SER A 36 23.07 -9.36 -14.43
C SER A 36 24.48 -8.78 -14.33
N ASN A 37 24.69 -7.75 -13.51
CA ASN A 37 25.89 -6.90 -13.54
C ASN A 37 26.45 -6.62 -12.15
N PHE A 38 27.26 -7.54 -11.58
CA PHE A 38 28.13 -7.23 -10.45
C PHE A 38 29.58 -7.18 -10.95
N PRO A 39 30.13 -5.97 -11.28
CA PRO A 39 31.37 -5.90 -12.03
C PRO A 39 32.65 -6.23 -11.24
N ASP A 40 32.80 -5.80 -9.98
CA ASP A 40 33.96 -6.17 -9.16
C ASP A 40 33.66 -6.07 -7.66
N SER A 41 34.63 -6.47 -6.81
CA SER A 41 34.43 -6.60 -5.38
C SER A 41 34.26 -5.27 -4.63
N LEU A 42 34.80 -4.16 -5.13
CA LEU A 42 34.67 -2.83 -4.50
C LEU A 42 33.33 -2.18 -4.80
N ASP A 43 32.90 -2.25 -6.05
CA ASP A 43 31.56 -1.78 -6.47
C ASP A 43 30.46 -2.73 -6.00
N ARG A 44 30.80 -3.99 -5.77
CA ARG A 44 29.86 -5.03 -5.39
C ARG A 44 29.13 -4.73 -4.08
N ALA A 45 29.85 -4.27 -3.05
CA ALA A 45 29.24 -3.97 -1.75
C ALA A 45 28.19 -2.84 -1.86
N ALA A 46 28.51 -1.74 -2.56
CA ALA A 46 27.60 -0.64 -2.80
C ALA A 46 26.41 -1.08 -3.66
N LYS A 47 26.65 -1.89 -4.68
CA LYS A 47 25.58 -2.42 -5.55
C LYS A 47 24.66 -3.39 -4.83
N GLU A 48 25.19 -4.23 -3.94
CA GLU A 48 24.39 -5.13 -3.11
C GLU A 48 23.45 -4.35 -2.18
N GLU A 49 23.93 -3.24 -1.61
CA GLU A 49 23.12 -2.36 -0.75
C GLU A 49 21.98 -1.72 -1.55
N GLU A 50 22.28 -1.17 -2.74
CA GLU A 50 21.27 -0.62 -3.65
C GLU A 50 20.25 -1.69 -4.07
N PHE A 51 20.72 -2.89 -4.37
CA PHE A 51 19.88 -4.03 -4.73
C PHE A 51 18.91 -4.38 -3.60
N MET A 52 19.39 -4.43 -2.35
CA MET A 52 18.55 -4.70 -1.19
C MET A 52 17.48 -3.62 -0.99
N LEU A 53 17.80 -2.35 -1.25
CA LEU A 53 16.84 -1.24 -1.19
C LEU A 53 15.74 -1.42 -2.25
N GLU A 54 16.11 -1.82 -3.46
CA GLU A 54 15.14 -2.09 -4.53
C GLU A 54 14.23 -3.27 -4.21
N LEU A 55 14.76 -4.33 -3.58
CA LEU A 55 13.95 -5.46 -3.13
C LEU A 55 12.93 -5.06 -2.07
N ARG A 56 13.33 -4.20 -1.11
CA ARG A 56 12.40 -3.66 -0.09
C ARG A 56 11.33 -2.79 -0.72
N LYS A 57 11.70 -1.97 -1.70
CA LYS A 57 10.76 -1.12 -2.45
C LYS A 57 9.73 -1.98 -3.18
N ARG A 58 10.18 -3.04 -3.86
CA ARG A 58 9.31 -4.01 -4.55
C ARG A 58 8.29 -4.61 -3.59
N GLU A 59 8.74 -5.03 -2.42
CA GLU A 59 7.87 -5.63 -1.39
C GLU A 59 6.81 -4.65 -0.89
N ARG A 60 7.19 -3.38 -0.64
CA ARG A 60 6.24 -2.32 -0.24
C ARG A 60 5.21 -2.04 -1.32
N GLU A 61 5.65 -1.94 -2.58
CA GLU A 61 4.77 -1.73 -3.73
C GLU A 61 3.76 -2.87 -3.87
N ARG A 62 4.23 -4.10 -3.75
CA ARG A 62 3.39 -5.30 -3.83
C ARG A 62 2.32 -5.31 -2.75
N LYS A 63 2.68 -5.02 -1.50
CA LYS A 63 1.75 -4.97 -0.37
C LYS A 63 0.72 -3.86 -0.54
N LEU A 64 1.15 -2.70 -1.04
CA LEU A 64 0.25 -1.57 -1.24
C LEU A 64 -0.75 -1.84 -2.38
N ILE A 65 -0.29 -2.44 -3.48
CA ILE A 65 -1.19 -2.86 -4.57
C ILE A 65 -2.23 -3.86 -4.06
N ALA A 66 -1.82 -4.83 -3.22
CA ALA A 66 -2.75 -5.78 -2.61
C ALA A 66 -3.81 -5.09 -1.75
N LYS A 67 -3.43 -4.08 -0.98
CA LYS A 67 -4.37 -3.27 -0.18
C LYS A 67 -5.34 -2.48 -1.06
N ILE A 68 -4.85 -1.92 -2.16
CA ILE A 68 -5.69 -1.20 -3.11
C ILE A 68 -6.70 -2.16 -3.76
N ASP A 69 -6.27 -3.35 -4.13
CA ASP A 69 -7.15 -4.37 -4.71
C ASP A 69 -8.26 -4.78 -3.74
N LEU A 70 -7.96 -4.92 -2.45
CA LEU A 70 -8.97 -5.20 -1.42
C LEU A 70 -9.96 -4.04 -1.31
N SER A 71 -9.50 -2.79 -1.34
CA SER A 71 -10.38 -1.61 -1.31
C SER A 71 -11.27 -1.53 -2.53
N LEU A 72 -10.74 -1.84 -3.72
CA LEU A 72 -11.52 -1.88 -4.95
C LEU A 72 -12.60 -2.98 -4.89
N LYS A 73 -12.27 -4.13 -4.32
CA LYS A 73 -13.25 -5.20 -4.10
C LYS A 73 -14.33 -4.77 -3.11
N ASP A 74 -13.96 -4.10 -2.03
CA ASP A 74 -14.91 -3.57 -1.06
C ASP A 74 -15.86 -2.56 -1.69
N LEU A 75 -15.38 -1.73 -2.62
CA LEU A 75 -16.24 -0.81 -3.39
C LEU A 75 -17.25 -1.58 -4.24
N GLU A 76 -16.81 -2.65 -4.90
CA GLU A 76 -17.66 -3.50 -5.72
C GLU A 76 -18.76 -4.17 -4.88
N ASP A 77 -18.41 -4.63 -3.67
CA ASP A 77 -19.29 -5.35 -2.76
C ASP A 77 -20.07 -4.40 -1.82
N ASN A 78 -19.94 -3.09 -1.96
CA ASN A 78 -20.58 -2.07 -1.12
C ASN A 78 -20.17 -2.11 0.36
N PHE A 79 -18.97 -2.58 0.66
CA PHE A 79 -18.41 -2.59 2.02
C PHE A 79 -17.37 -1.49 2.26
N TYR A 80 -16.98 -0.77 1.22
CA TYR A 80 -15.97 0.27 1.33
C TYR A 80 -16.43 1.43 2.22
N GLY A 81 -15.51 1.89 3.08
CA GLY A 81 -15.77 3.02 3.96
C GLY A 81 -16.33 2.67 5.33
N TYR A 82 -16.48 1.39 5.63
CA TYR A 82 -16.93 0.90 6.94
C TYR A 82 -15.78 0.23 7.67
N CYS A 83 -15.67 0.49 8.98
CA CYS A 83 -14.66 -0.14 9.82
C CYS A 83 -14.87 -1.66 9.89
N GLU A 84 -13.84 -2.44 9.61
CA GLU A 84 -13.90 -3.90 9.67
C GLU A 84 -14.06 -4.44 11.10
N SER A 85 -13.70 -3.66 12.12
CA SER A 85 -13.78 -4.08 13.52
C SER A 85 -15.10 -3.72 14.20
N CYS A 86 -15.62 -2.49 14.00
CA CYS A 86 -16.81 -2.02 14.71
C CYS A 86 -18.00 -1.66 13.79
N GLY A 87 -17.78 -1.67 12.48
CA GLY A 87 -18.85 -1.43 11.52
C GLY A 87 -19.28 0.02 11.32
N VAL A 88 -18.69 0.97 12.03
CA VAL A 88 -19.03 2.40 11.84
C VAL A 88 -18.40 2.95 10.55
N GLU A 89 -18.94 4.03 10.04
CA GLU A 89 -18.34 4.73 8.91
C GLU A 89 -16.97 5.28 9.29
N ILE A 90 -15.98 5.05 8.42
CA ILE A 90 -14.61 5.55 8.62
C ILE A 90 -14.57 7.08 8.47
N GLY A 91 -15.38 7.62 7.56
CA GLY A 91 -15.43 9.05 7.29
C GLY A 91 -14.65 9.44 6.04
N ILE A 92 -15.21 10.39 5.30
CA ILE A 92 -14.67 10.83 4.00
C ILE A 92 -13.28 11.46 4.15
N LYS A 93 -13.07 12.27 5.18
CA LYS A 93 -11.77 12.92 5.40
C LYS A 93 -10.64 11.93 5.62
N ARG A 94 -10.91 10.89 6.41
CA ARG A 94 -9.91 9.84 6.65
C ARG A 94 -9.64 9.03 5.38
N LEU A 95 -10.67 8.71 4.61
CA LEU A 95 -10.54 8.01 3.34
C LEU A 95 -9.81 8.84 2.28
N GLU A 96 -10.01 10.16 2.26
CA GLU A 96 -9.24 11.06 1.37
C GLU A 96 -7.75 11.01 1.70
N ALA A 97 -7.40 10.99 2.98
CA ALA A 97 -6.01 10.89 3.43
C ALA A 97 -5.43 9.49 3.27
N ARG A 98 -6.24 8.47 3.50
CA ARG A 98 -5.85 7.05 3.42
C ARG A 98 -6.94 6.23 2.73
N PRO A 99 -6.97 6.18 1.40
CA PRO A 99 -8.03 5.49 0.67
C PRO A 99 -8.11 3.98 0.92
N THR A 100 -7.03 3.37 1.40
CA THR A 100 -6.98 1.94 1.75
C THR A 100 -7.28 1.67 3.23
N ALA A 101 -7.73 2.67 3.99
CA ALA A 101 -8.08 2.49 5.40
C ALA A 101 -9.23 1.49 5.55
N THR A 102 -9.06 0.53 6.46
CA THR A 102 -10.07 -0.51 6.76
C THR A 102 -10.64 -0.36 8.17
N LYS A 103 -10.09 0.54 8.97
CA LYS A 103 -10.51 0.77 10.35
C LYS A 103 -10.74 2.25 10.61
N CYS A 104 -11.72 2.55 11.47
CA CYS A 104 -11.93 3.92 11.96
C CYS A 104 -10.75 4.34 12.84
N ILE A 105 -10.65 5.65 13.11
CA ILE A 105 -9.54 6.19 13.91
C ILE A 105 -9.48 5.58 15.31
N ASP A 106 -10.64 5.34 15.92
CA ASP A 106 -10.71 4.78 17.28
C ASP A 106 -10.19 3.33 17.32
N CYS A 107 -10.62 2.48 16.40
CA CYS A 107 -10.14 1.10 16.32
C CYS A 107 -8.65 1.04 15.98
N LYS A 108 -8.18 1.91 15.11
CA LYS A 108 -6.75 2.00 14.75
C LYS A 108 -5.92 2.41 15.97
N THR A 109 -6.39 3.37 16.74
CA THR A 109 -5.73 3.82 17.98
C THR A 109 -5.64 2.69 19.00
N VAL A 110 -6.72 1.92 19.18
CA VAL A 110 -6.74 0.76 20.09
C VAL A 110 -5.71 -0.28 19.64
N ASP A 111 -5.62 -0.58 18.34
CA ASP A 111 -4.63 -1.53 17.81
C ASP A 111 -3.20 -1.05 18.05
N GLU A 112 -2.93 0.23 17.87
CA GLU A 112 -1.60 0.82 18.12
C GLU A 112 -1.22 0.73 19.60
N ILE A 113 -2.16 0.94 20.52
CA ILE A 113 -1.95 0.78 21.96
C ILE A 113 -1.61 -0.67 22.28
N LYS A 114 -2.36 -1.64 21.72
CA LYS A 114 -2.10 -3.06 21.93
C LYS A 114 -0.71 -3.47 21.41
N GLU A 115 -0.30 -2.99 20.26
CA GLU A 115 1.03 -3.25 19.71
C GLU A 115 2.13 -2.73 20.65
N LYS A 116 1.97 -1.52 21.16
CA LYS A 116 2.92 -0.93 22.12
C LYS A 116 3.02 -1.75 23.40
N GLN A 117 1.91 -2.29 23.90
CA GLN A 117 1.90 -3.13 25.11
C GLN A 117 2.59 -4.48 24.88
N GLN A 118 2.49 -5.05 23.66
CA GLN A 118 3.15 -6.31 23.32
C GLN A 118 4.67 -6.17 23.14
N PHE A 119 5.12 -5.05 22.59
CA PHE A 119 6.51 -4.86 22.21
C PHE A 119 7.27 -3.82 23.05
N GLY A 120 6.55 -3.17 23.95
CA GLY A 120 7.11 -2.17 24.85
C GLY A 120 7.17 -2.63 26.25
#